data_dd7ea6a24c64be720854d06738192e21
#
_entry.id   dd7ea6a24c64be720854d06738192e21
#
_cell.length_a   1.000
_cell.length_b   1.000
_cell.length_c   1.000
_cell.angle_alpha   90.00
_cell.angle_beta   90.00
_cell.angle_gamma   90.00
#
_symmetry.space_group_name_H-M   'P 1'
#
loop_
_entity.id
_entity.type
_entity.pdbx_description
1 polymer ?
#
loop_
_entity_poly.entity_id
_entity_poly.type
_entity_poly.pdbx_seq_one_letter_code
_entity_poly.pdbx_strand_id
1 'polypeptide(L)'
;MCGIVGYLGKGQAYPALIKGLKRLEYRGYDSAGVALISEDGSLNVYKAKGKVADLEAYCADKDVSGSVGIAHTRWATHGEPSSVNAHPHYSSSKNLAIIHNGIIENYSAIKKNLIAKGVEFKSDTDTEVLVQLIEYIQITKKLDLLTAVQVALRQVIGAYAIALLDKNEPNQIIAARKQSPLVVGIGKEGEFYLGSDATPIIEYTDKVVYLEDGNIAIMRLGEELQVTNIQNVKLNPEIQTVDMDLGQIEKGGFPHFMLKEIFEQPECLRNCMRGRVVNRTVETRVMTDGDEATTKKETEMGVVLSSITDHRQQLLNAKRFIIVACGTSWHAGLIGKQMIENYCRVPVEVEYASEFRYRNPVVTSDDVVIAISQSGETADTLAAIKLAKEKGAFIYGICNSIGSSIARETDTGTYIHVGPEIGVASTKAFTGQVTVLTLLALAIGNEKGTISADEYQNITEQLWNIPEKMKEVLKLNNKIADLSRTFTYARNFIYLGRGFQYPVALEGALKLKEISYIHAEGYPAAEMKHGPIALIDSDMPVVVIATHNFMYEKVLSNIQEVKARNGRVIAIVSKGDETISKIADEVIELPETLECIEPLLATIPLQLLAYHVAVCKGKDVDQPRNLAKSVTVE
;
A
#
# COMPACT_ATOMS: atom_id res chain seq x y z
N MET A 1 -10.53 4.08 -0.76
CA MET A 1 -10.57 3.72 -2.20
C MET A 1 -11.71 2.75 -2.46
N CYS A 2 -12.30 2.78 -3.66
CA CYS A 2 -13.41 1.91 -4.02
C CYS A 2 -12.94 0.57 -4.61
N GLY A 3 -13.76 -0.48 -4.53
CA GLY A 3 -13.52 -1.77 -5.15
C GLY A 3 -14.42 -2.00 -6.35
N ILE A 4 -13.86 -2.31 -7.51
CA ILE A 4 -14.57 -2.74 -8.72
C ILE A 4 -14.46 -4.25 -8.85
N VAL A 5 -15.58 -4.93 -9.12
CA VAL A 5 -15.63 -6.33 -9.53
C VAL A 5 -16.58 -6.46 -10.72
N GLY A 6 -16.22 -7.27 -11.71
CA GLY A 6 -17.07 -7.64 -12.83
C GLY A 6 -16.96 -9.12 -13.14
N TYR A 7 -18.03 -9.70 -13.65
CA TYR A 7 -18.09 -11.07 -14.13
C TYR A 7 -18.91 -11.16 -15.40
N LEU A 8 -18.37 -11.86 -16.37
CA LEU A 8 -19.02 -12.24 -17.62
C LEU A 8 -18.70 -13.69 -17.92
N GLY A 9 -19.66 -14.59 -17.81
CA GLY A 9 -19.41 -16.02 -17.95
C GLY A 9 -20.69 -16.82 -18.19
N LYS A 10 -20.59 -18.14 -18.02
CA LYS A 10 -21.71 -19.08 -18.15
C LYS A 10 -22.40 -19.37 -16.82
N GLY A 11 -21.75 -19.06 -15.69
CA GLY A 11 -22.26 -19.25 -14.35
C GLY A 11 -23.07 -18.07 -13.84
N GLN A 12 -23.66 -18.19 -12.65
CA GLN A 12 -24.32 -17.08 -11.99
C GLN A 12 -23.30 -16.00 -11.55
N ALA A 13 -23.54 -14.77 -11.93
CA ALA A 13 -22.60 -13.66 -11.67
C ALA A 13 -22.57 -13.26 -10.18
N TYR A 14 -23.75 -13.24 -9.51
CA TYR A 14 -23.89 -12.71 -8.17
C TYR A 14 -22.93 -13.34 -7.13
N PRO A 15 -22.76 -14.68 -7.04
CA PRO A 15 -21.82 -15.26 -6.08
C PRO A 15 -20.37 -14.82 -6.29
N ALA A 16 -19.92 -14.76 -7.56
CA ALA A 16 -18.57 -14.33 -7.90
C ALA A 16 -18.35 -12.84 -7.56
N LEU A 17 -19.34 -11.99 -7.85
CA LEU A 17 -19.31 -10.56 -7.56
C LEU A 17 -19.26 -10.29 -6.07
N ILE A 18 -20.12 -10.91 -5.27
CA ILE A 18 -20.13 -10.73 -3.81
C ILE A 18 -18.84 -11.22 -3.16
N LYS A 19 -18.35 -12.40 -3.58
CA LYS A 19 -17.08 -12.93 -3.09
C LYS A 19 -15.91 -12.00 -3.43
N GLY A 20 -15.91 -11.47 -4.66
CA GLY A 20 -14.93 -10.48 -5.09
C GLY A 20 -15.00 -9.18 -4.29
N LEU A 21 -16.22 -8.65 -4.03
CA LEU A 21 -16.40 -7.46 -3.19
C LEU A 21 -15.91 -7.68 -1.76
N LYS A 22 -16.17 -8.83 -1.15
CA LYS A 22 -15.65 -9.16 0.20
C LYS A 22 -14.13 -9.12 0.24
N ARG A 23 -13.46 -9.55 -0.83
CA ARG A 23 -12.00 -9.48 -0.95
C ARG A 23 -11.47 -8.07 -1.19
N LEU A 24 -12.30 -7.16 -1.71
CA LEU A 24 -11.96 -5.75 -1.93
C LEU A 24 -12.50 -4.82 -0.85
N GLU A 25 -13.20 -5.33 0.16
CA GLU A 25 -13.85 -4.51 1.19
C GLU A 25 -12.84 -3.65 1.97
N TYR A 26 -11.58 -4.09 2.09
CA TYR A 26 -10.49 -3.28 2.66
C TYR A 26 -10.23 -1.98 1.89
N ARG A 27 -10.68 -1.87 0.63
CA ARG A 27 -10.55 -0.65 -0.18
C ARG A 27 -11.64 0.38 0.10
N GLY A 28 -12.85 -0.06 0.45
CA GLY A 28 -13.98 0.83 0.73
C GLY A 28 -15.16 0.05 1.28
N TYR A 29 -15.86 0.62 2.23
CA TYR A 29 -16.93 -0.06 2.99
C TYR A 29 -18.04 0.90 3.47
N ASP A 30 -18.19 2.07 2.84
CA ASP A 30 -19.23 3.06 3.16
C ASP A 30 -20.58 2.67 2.56
N SER A 31 -20.53 2.06 1.39
CA SER A 31 -21.69 1.50 0.71
C SER A 31 -21.25 0.46 -0.32
N ALA A 32 -22.16 -0.45 -0.67
CA ALA A 32 -21.94 -1.48 -1.68
C ALA A 32 -23.14 -1.59 -2.62
N GLY A 33 -22.90 -2.13 -3.83
CA GLY A 33 -23.98 -2.43 -4.75
C GLY A 33 -23.56 -3.30 -5.91
N VAL A 34 -24.57 -3.84 -6.60
CA VAL A 34 -24.42 -4.76 -7.71
C VAL A 34 -25.41 -4.42 -8.81
N ALA A 35 -25.00 -4.55 -10.06
CA ALA A 35 -25.86 -4.54 -11.25
C ALA A 35 -25.73 -5.88 -11.95
N LEU A 36 -26.87 -6.47 -12.34
CA LEU A 36 -26.96 -7.76 -13.00
C LEU A 36 -27.88 -7.66 -14.21
N ILE A 37 -27.55 -8.36 -15.27
CA ILE A 37 -28.47 -8.60 -16.37
C ILE A 37 -29.05 -10.00 -16.16
N SER A 38 -30.33 -10.02 -15.81
CA SER A 38 -31.06 -11.27 -15.53
C SER A 38 -31.37 -12.04 -16.82
N GLU A 39 -31.77 -13.32 -16.69
CA GLU A 39 -32.09 -14.18 -17.83
C GLU A 39 -33.26 -13.67 -18.69
N ASP A 40 -34.18 -12.88 -18.11
CA ASP A 40 -35.27 -12.22 -18.82
C ASP A 40 -34.82 -10.95 -19.58
N GLY A 41 -33.53 -10.60 -19.51
CA GLY A 41 -32.95 -9.40 -20.10
C GLY A 41 -33.17 -8.13 -19.29
N SER A 42 -33.67 -8.21 -18.07
CA SER A 42 -33.80 -7.03 -17.20
C SER A 42 -32.45 -6.63 -16.59
N LEU A 43 -32.20 -5.33 -16.48
CA LEU A 43 -31.03 -4.79 -15.78
C LEU A 43 -31.44 -4.40 -14.35
N ASN A 44 -31.00 -5.20 -13.38
CA ASN A 44 -31.32 -5.05 -11.97
C ASN A 44 -30.16 -4.42 -11.21
N VAL A 45 -30.40 -3.36 -10.44
CA VAL A 45 -29.39 -2.70 -9.59
C VAL A 45 -29.86 -2.71 -8.14
N TYR A 46 -29.03 -3.26 -7.27
CA TYR A 46 -29.26 -3.33 -5.83
C TYR A 46 -28.12 -2.61 -5.10
N LYS A 47 -28.48 -1.75 -4.14
CA LYS A 47 -27.52 -0.89 -3.42
C LYS A 47 -27.88 -0.81 -1.95
N ALA A 48 -26.84 -0.88 -1.08
CA ALA A 48 -26.96 -0.72 0.36
C ALA A 48 -25.91 0.24 0.91
N LYS A 49 -26.27 1.02 1.94
CA LYS A 49 -25.32 1.73 2.77
C LYS A 49 -24.69 0.71 3.72
N GLY A 50 -23.36 0.78 3.93
CA GLY A 50 -22.61 -0.10 4.81
C GLY A 50 -21.76 -1.11 4.05
N LYS A 51 -21.46 -2.22 4.71
CA LYS A 51 -20.56 -3.28 4.23
C LYS A 51 -21.23 -4.20 3.20
N VAL A 52 -20.44 -5.08 2.58
CA VAL A 52 -20.95 -6.10 1.63
C VAL A 52 -21.99 -7.02 2.28
N ALA A 53 -21.86 -7.30 3.57
CA ALA A 53 -22.86 -8.08 4.32
C ALA A 53 -24.25 -7.40 4.36
N ASP A 54 -24.30 -6.07 4.42
CA ASP A 54 -25.55 -5.30 4.38
C ASP A 54 -26.19 -5.38 2.99
N LEU A 55 -25.37 -5.39 1.93
CA LEU A 55 -25.85 -5.63 0.56
C LEU A 55 -26.40 -7.05 0.39
N GLU A 56 -25.72 -8.07 0.92
CA GLU A 56 -26.21 -9.45 0.88
C GLU A 56 -27.56 -9.59 1.59
N ALA A 57 -27.69 -9.01 2.78
CA ALA A 57 -28.94 -9.00 3.52
C ALA A 57 -30.07 -8.30 2.73
N TYR A 58 -29.76 -7.19 2.06
CA TYR A 58 -30.71 -6.47 1.22
C TYR A 58 -31.13 -7.27 -0.03
N CYS A 59 -30.23 -8.10 -0.57
CA CYS A 59 -30.47 -8.90 -1.77
C CYS A 59 -31.12 -10.26 -1.49
N ALA A 60 -31.32 -10.67 -0.23
CA ALA A 60 -31.77 -12.01 0.13
C ALA A 60 -33.12 -12.43 -0.46
N ASP A 61 -34.00 -11.47 -0.73
CA ASP A 61 -35.35 -11.65 -1.30
C ASP A 61 -35.48 -11.11 -2.74
N LYS A 62 -34.39 -10.74 -3.38
CA LYS A 62 -34.36 -10.12 -4.71
C LYS A 62 -33.97 -11.12 -5.81
N ASP A 63 -34.37 -10.81 -7.04
CA ASP A 63 -33.84 -11.54 -8.19
C ASP A 63 -32.40 -11.13 -8.46
N VAL A 64 -31.47 -12.02 -8.13
CA VAL A 64 -30.04 -11.89 -8.36
C VAL A 64 -29.53 -12.85 -9.44
N SER A 65 -30.44 -13.39 -10.26
CA SER A 65 -30.09 -14.24 -11.39
C SER A 65 -29.33 -13.46 -12.47
N GLY A 66 -28.61 -14.20 -13.30
CA GLY A 66 -27.88 -13.65 -14.45
C GLY A 66 -26.41 -14.05 -14.48
N SER A 67 -25.88 -14.09 -15.70
CA SER A 67 -24.51 -14.53 -15.99
C SER A 67 -23.53 -13.36 -16.24
N VAL A 68 -24.05 -12.13 -16.18
CA VAL A 68 -23.29 -10.90 -16.43
C VAL A 68 -23.60 -9.90 -15.33
N GLY A 69 -22.57 -9.30 -14.76
CA GLY A 69 -22.75 -8.29 -13.74
C GLY A 69 -21.49 -7.52 -13.37
N ILE A 70 -21.73 -6.38 -12.74
CA ILE A 70 -20.72 -5.50 -12.16
C ILE A 70 -21.10 -5.15 -10.72
N ALA A 71 -20.12 -5.00 -9.86
CA ALA A 71 -20.33 -4.72 -8.44
C ALA A 71 -19.26 -3.78 -7.90
N HIS A 72 -19.60 -3.07 -6.83
CA HIS A 72 -18.77 -2.00 -6.31
C HIS A 72 -18.86 -1.88 -4.79
N THR A 73 -17.72 -1.63 -4.14
CA THR A 73 -17.65 -1.10 -2.77
C THR A 73 -17.14 0.33 -2.82
N ARG A 74 -17.84 1.24 -2.16
CA ARG A 74 -17.57 2.68 -2.24
C ARG A 74 -16.85 3.19 -1.01
N TRP A 75 -15.89 4.07 -1.26
CA TRP A 75 -15.35 5.05 -0.33
C TRP A 75 -15.77 6.44 -0.81
N ALA A 76 -16.59 7.14 -0.03
CA ALA A 76 -17.22 8.37 -0.47
C ALA A 76 -16.22 9.50 -0.68
N THR A 77 -16.16 10.05 -1.89
CA THR A 77 -15.44 11.27 -2.27
C THR A 77 -16.39 12.42 -2.57
N HIS A 78 -17.50 12.15 -3.29
CA HIS A 78 -18.56 13.09 -3.64
C HIS A 78 -19.91 12.57 -3.17
N GLY A 79 -20.65 13.38 -2.42
CA GLY A 79 -21.93 12.99 -1.79
C GLY A 79 -21.73 12.07 -0.58
N GLU A 80 -22.57 12.23 0.43
CA GLU A 80 -22.54 11.44 1.66
C GLU A 80 -22.75 9.93 1.43
N PRO A 81 -22.26 9.05 2.31
CA PRO A 81 -22.58 7.63 2.27
C PRO A 81 -24.09 7.36 2.40
N SER A 82 -24.72 6.96 1.31
CA SER A 82 -26.15 6.63 1.24
C SER A 82 -26.39 5.60 0.13
N SER A 83 -27.54 4.92 0.16
CA SER A 83 -27.93 4.00 -0.93
C SER A 83 -28.17 4.73 -2.26
N VAL A 84 -28.51 6.02 -2.24
CA VAL A 84 -28.68 6.83 -3.47
C VAL A 84 -27.34 7.08 -4.12
N ASN A 85 -26.34 7.48 -3.34
CA ASN A 85 -24.99 7.78 -3.81
C ASN A 85 -24.10 6.54 -3.97
N ALA A 86 -24.56 5.35 -3.56
CA ALA A 86 -23.85 4.09 -3.81
C ALA A 86 -23.84 3.74 -5.31
N HIS A 87 -22.78 3.06 -5.77
CA HIS A 87 -22.69 2.49 -7.11
C HIS A 87 -23.31 1.08 -7.13
N PRO A 88 -23.79 0.61 -8.30
CA PRO A 88 -23.82 1.22 -9.63
C PRO A 88 -24.88 2.32 -9.80
N HIS A 89 -24.65 3.21 -10.78
CA HIS A 89 -25.64 4.21 -11.20
C HIS A 89 -26.28 3.84 -12.52
N TYR A 90 -27.59 4.09 -12.62
CA TYR A 90 -28.37 3.97 -13.85
C TYR A 90 -28.29 5.21 -14.73
N SER A 91 -28.39 5.02 -16.04
CA SER A 91 -28.80 6.08 -16.97
C SER A 91 -30.28 6.41 -16.82
N SER A 92 -30.74 7.51 -17.43
CA SER A 92 -32.13 7.97 -17.36
C SER A 92 -33.14 6.95 -17.88
N SER A 93 -32.84 6.26 -18.97
CA SER A 93 -33.66 5.18 -19.52
C SER A 93 -33.58 3.86 -18.73
N LYS A 94 -32.63 3.73 -17.82
CA LYS A 94 -32.23 2.50 -17.11
C LYS A 94 -31.72 1.38 -18.02
N ASN A 95 -31.26 1.73 -19.22
CA ASN A 95 -30.61 0.76 -20.10
C ASN A 95 -29.14 0.55 -19.79
N LEU A 96 -28.47 1.57 -19.22
CA LEU A 96 -27.07 1.50 -18.82
C LEU A 96 -26.91 1.46 -17.31
N ALA A 97 -25.92 0.69 -16.82
CA ALA A 97 -25.45 0.74 -15.45
C ALA A 97 -23.94 0.88 -15.42
N ILE A 98 -23.40 1.77 -14.57
CA ILE A 98 -21.98 2.06 -14.46
C ILE A 98 -21.49 1.99 -13.01
N ILE A 99 -20.28 1.51 -12.85
CA ILE A 99 -19.45 1.67 -11.63
C ILE A 99 -18.20 2.46 -11.98
N HIS A 100 -17.66 3.18 -10.99
CA HIS A 100 -16.54 4.09 -11.20
C HIS A 100 -15.65 4.22 -9.96
N ASN A 101 -14.35 4.13 -10.17
CA ASN A 101 -13.30 4.55 -9.24
C ASN A 101 -12.58 5.75 -9.83
N GLY A 102 -12.42 6.80 -9.07
CA GLY A 102 -11.75 8.02 -9.53
C GLY A 102 -12.55 9.27 -9.19
N ILE A 103 -12.17 10.38 -9.82
CA ILE A 103 -12.84 11.68 -9.72
C ILE A 103 -12.88 12.32 -11.10
N ILE A 104 -14.06 12.76 -11.51
CA ILE A 104 -14.28 13.53 -12.73
C ILE A 104 -14.28 15.01 -12.37
N GLU A 105 -13.15 15.68 -12.53
CA GLU A 105 -12.92 17.06 -12.09
C GLU A 105 -13.91 18.06 -12.74
N ASN A 106 -14.25 17.87 -14.00
CA ASN A 106 -15.14 18.75 -14.73
C ASN A 106 -16.62 18.32 -14.69
N TYR A 107 -17.01 17.41 -13.77
CA TYR A 107 -18.38 16.89 -13.67
C TYR A 107 -19.44 17.99 -13.53
N SER A 108 -19.15 19.05 -12.78
CA SER A 108 -20.10 20.14 -12.55
C SER A 108 -20.47 20.89 -13.85
N ALA A 109 -19.49 21.11 -14.74
CA ALA A 109 -19.74 21.73 -16.04
C ALA A 109 -20.56 20.81 -16.97
N ILE A 110 -20.23 19.51 -16.97
CA ILE A 110 -20.97 18.50 -17.74
C ILE A 110 -22.41 18.40 -17.21
N LYS A 111 -22.60 18.33 -15.88
CA LYS A 111 -23.93 18.26 -15.23
C LYS A 111 -24.82 19.44 -15.63
N LYS A 112 -24.30 20.67 -15.55
CA LYS A 112 -25.02 21.89 -15.96
C LYS A 112 -25.48 21.82 -17.42
N ASN A 113 -24.62 21.34 -18.31
CA ASN A 113 -24.95 21.21 -19.74
C ASN A 113 -26.05 20.16 -19.97
N LEU A 114 -25.98 19.01 -19.27
CA LEU A 114 -26.98 17.95 -19.37
C LEU A 114 -28.35 18.38 -18.80
N ILE A 115 -28.36 19.10 -17.66
CA ILE A 115 -29.60 19.69 -17.08
C ILE A 115 -30.25 20.64 -18.07
N ALA A 116 -29.46 21.50 -18.72
CA ALA A 116 -29.98 22.42 -19.76
C ALA A 116 -30.60 21.70 -20.97
N LYS A 117 -30.28 20.40 -21.14
CA LYS A 117 -30.82 19.51 -22.18
C LYS A 117 -31.94 18.60 -21.69
N GLY A 118 -32.41 18.80 -20.44
CA GLY A 118 -33.56 18.09 -19.86
C GLY A 118 -33.18 16.77 -19.14
N VAL A 119 -31.91 16.51 -18.87
CA VAL A 119 -31.48 15.32 -18.10
C VAL A 119 -31.67 15.58 -16.62
N GLU A 120 -32.34 14.67 -15.93
CA GLU A 120 -32.54 14.69 -14.47
C GLU A 120 -31.46 13.86 -13.74
N PHE A 121 -31.06 14.30 -12.55
CA PHE A 121 -30.09 13.65 -11.70
C PHE A 121 -30.70 13.27 -10.35
N LYS A 122 -30.34 12.09 -9.85
CA LYS A 122 -30.85 11.56 -8.58
C LYS A 122 -29.81 11.56 -7.46
N SER A 123 -28.54 11.55 -7.83
CA SER A 123 -27.42 11.49 -6.87
C SER A 123 -26.54 12.73 -6.96
N ASP A 124 -25.65 12.87 -5.97
CA ASP A 124 -24.65 13.92 -5.92
C ASP A 124 -23.32 13.49 -6.55
N THR A 125 -23.25 12.29 -7.14
CA THR A 125 -22.00 11.71 -7.62
C THR A 125 -21.63 12.18 -9.02
N ASP A 126 -20.35 12.32 -9.27
CA ASP A 126 -19.75 12.53 -10.59
C ASP A 126 -19.97 11.31 -11.52
N THR A 127 -20.12 10.12 -10.95
CA THR A 127 -20.39 8.88 -11.69
C THR A 127 -21.73 8.89 -12.40
N GLU A 128 -22.80 9.39 -11.75
CA GLU A 128 -24.09 9.54 -12.42
C GLU A 128 -23.96 10.49 -13.61
N VAL A 129 -23.17 11.55 -13.47
CA VAL A 129 -22.94 12.50 -14.58
C VAL A 129 -22.32 11.80 -15.79
N LEU A 130 -21.40 10.87 -15.56
CA LEU A 130 -20.75 10.12 -16.65
C LEU A 130 -21.73 9.19 -17.36
N VAL A 131 -22.56 8.42 -16.67
CA VAL A 131 -23.51 7.51 -17.34
C VAL A 131 -24.58 8.28 -18.11
N GLN A 132 -25.04 9.41 -17.56
CA GLN A 132 -25.97 10.29 -18.26
C GLN A 132 -25.34 10.90 -19.51
N LEU A 133 -24.06 11.28 -19.47
CA LEU A 133 -23.33 11.79 -20.63
C LEU A 133 -23.21 10.72 -21.73
N ILE A 134 -22.86 9.49 -21.36
CA ILE A 134 -22.73 8.37 -22.30
C ILE A 134 -24.08 8.10 -23.00
N GLU A 135 -25.15 7.96 -22.22
CA GLU A 135 -26.49 7.72 -22.78
C GLU A 135 -26.94 8.88 -23.66
N TYR A 136 -26.75 10.12 -23.22
CA TYR A 136 -27.12 11.31 -24.02
C TYR A 136 -26.41 11.30 -25.39
N ILE A 137 -25.11 10.98 -25.43
CA ILE A 137 -24.33 10.88 -26.66
C ILE A 137 -24.83 9.71 -27.51
N GLN A 138 -25.05 8.53 -26.90
CA GLN A 138 -25.52 7.33 -27.60
C GLN A 138 -26.84 7.60 -28.33
N ILE A 139 -27.82 8.18 -27.66
CA ILE A 139 -29.15 8.44 -28.19
C ILE A 139 -29.14 9.58 -29.24
N THR A 140 -28.54 10.73 -28.90
CA THR A 140 -28.60 11.91 -29.75
C THR A 140 -27.79 11.76 -31.03
N LYS A 141 -26.70 11.03 -31.00
CA LYS A 141 -25.83 10.79 -32.15
C LYS A 141 -26.05 9.42 -32.81
N LYS A 142 -26.95 8.59 -32.26
CA LYS A 142 -27.26 7.22 -32.74
C LYS A 142 -26.00 6.37 -32.90
N LEU A 143 -25.16 6.38 -31.88
CA LEU A 143 -23.88 5.64 -31.84
C LEU A 143 -24.06 4.31 -31.12
N ASP A 144 -23.21 3.32 -31.45
CA ASP A 144 -23.01 2.13 -30.62
C ASP A 144 -22.41 2.52 -29.27
N LEU A 145 -22.52 1.61 -28.30
CA LEU A 145 -22.07 1.88 -26.93
C LEU A 145 -20.57 2.21 -26.84
N LEU A 146 -19.71 1.44 -27.54
CA LEU A 146 -18.26 1.67 -27.51
C LEU A 146 -17.91 3.09 -28.01
N THR A 147 -18.48 3.48 -29.14
CA THR A 147 -18.24 4.80 -29.72
C THR A 147 -18.80 5.91 -28.81
N ALA A 148 -19.95 5.71 -28.18
CA ALA A 148 -20.51 6.66 -27.22
C ALA A 148 -19.59 6.83 -25.98
N VAL A 149 -19.05 5.73 -25.44
CA VAL A 149 -18.08 5.75 -24.35
C VAL A 149 -16.81 6.50 -24.74
N GLN A 150 -16.25 6.22 -25.92
CA GLN A 150 -15.06 6.92 -26.42
C GLN A 150 -15.29 8.43 -26.55
N VAL A 151 -16.43 8.84 -27.10
CA VAL A 151 -16.78 10.27 -27.25
C VAL A 151 -17.01 10.93 -25.89
N ALA A 152 -17.62 10.24 -24.94
CA ALA A 152 -17.81 10.75 -23.57
C ALA A 152 -16.48 10.93 -22.84
N LEU A 153 -15.62 9.91 -22.86
CA LEU A 153 -14.32 9.92 -22.15
C LEU A 153 -13.34 10.98 -22.69
N ARG A 154 -13.46 11.38 -23.97
CA ARG A 154 -12.70 12.52 -24.52
C ARG A 154 -13.10 13.87 -23.91
N GLN A 155 -14.29 13.98 -23.32
CA GLN A 155 -14.79 15.20 -22.67
C GLN A 155 -14.49 15.22 -21.17
N VAL A 156 -14.04 14.09 -20.58
CA VAL A 156 -13.78 13.94 -19.16
C VAL A 156 -12.36 14.37 -18.83
N ILE A 157 -12.24 15.24 -17.82
CA ILE A 157 -10.99 15.62 -17.17
C ILE A 157 -10.98 14.96 -15.80
N GLY A 158 -9.87 14.26 -15.46
CA GLY A 158 -9.71 13.57 -14.19
C GLY A 158 -9.32 12.10 -14.34
N ALA A 159 -9.37 11.37 -13.22
CA ALA A 159 -9.03 9.96 -13.12
C ALA A 159 -10.29 9.09 -13.16
N TYR A 160 -10.22 7.96 -13.85
CA TYR A 160 -11.32 6.99 -13.86
C TYR A 160 -10.85 5.56 -14.08
N ALA A 161 -11.52 4.63 -13.42
CA ALA A 161 -11.66 3.24 -13.80
C ALA A 161 -13.15 2.93 -13.80
N ILE A 162 -13.72 2.55 -14.94
CA ILE A 162 -15.14 2.31 -15.09
C ILE A 162 -15.43 0.90 -15.62
N ALA A 163 -16.58 0.36 -15.23
CA ALA A 163 -17.19 -0.77 -15.90
C ALA A 163 -18.68 -0.45 -16.18
N LEU A 164 -19.13 -0.85 -17.35
CA LEU A 164 -20.43 -0.49 -17.90
C LEU A 164 -21.16 -1.71 -18.44
N LEU A 165 -22.46 -1.81 -18.10
CA LEU A 165 -23.42 -2.76 -18.68
C LEU A 165 -24.42 -2.02 -19.55
N ASP A 166 -24.82 -2.61 -20.67
CA ASP A 166 -25.94 -2.20 -21.48
C ASP A 166 -26.97 -3.33 -21.57
N LYS A 167 -28.20 -3.06 -21.16
CA LYS A 167 -29.33 -3.98 -21.28
C LYS A 167 -29.56 -4.50 -22.71
N ASN A 168 -29.22 -3.68 -23.70
CA ASN A 168 -29.39 -4.02 -25.11
C ASN A 168 -28.25 -4.86 -25.69
N GLU A 169 -27.12 -4.94 -24.95
CA GLU A 169 -25.94 -5.77 -25.27
C GLU A 169 -25.59 -6.67 -24.06
N PRO A 170 -26.48 -7.65 -23.71
CA PRO A 170 -26.42 -8.35 -22.42
C PRO A 170 -25.21 -9.26 -22.25
N ASN A 171 -24.50 -9.62 -23.33
CA ASN A 171 -23.32 -10.48 -23.30
C ASN A 171 -22.00 -9.70 -23.37
N GLN A 172 -22.01 -8.44 -22.93
CA GLN A 172 -20.85 -7.55 -23.01
C GLN A 172 -20.64 -6.75 -21.73
N ILE A 173 -19.36 -6.57 -21.36
CA ILE A 173 -18.92 -5.55 -20.42
C ILE A 173 -17.92 -4.65 -21.14
N ILE A 174 -18.09 -3.33 -21.05
CA ILE A 174 -17.08 -2.35 -21.44
C ILE A 174 -16.43 -1.79 -20.19
N ALA A 175 -15.09 -1.82 -20.17
CA ALA A 175 -14.30 -1.25 -19.08
C ALA A 175 -13.26 -0.28 -19.63
N ALA A 176 -13.03 0.84 -18.94
CA ALA A 176 -12.03 1.82 -19.36
C ALA A 176 -11.25 2.35 -18.17
N ARG A 177 -9.99 2.74 -18.44
CA ARG A 177 -9.08 3.20 -17.40
C ARG A 177 -8.34 4.48 -17.79
N LYS A 178 -8.15 5.36 -16.80
CA LYS A 178 -7.20 6.47 -16.80
C LYS A 178 -6.82 6.77 -15.34
N GLN A 179 -5.56 6.55 -14.96
CA GLN A 179 -4.96 6.77 -13.64
C GLN A 179 -5.46 5.86 -12.50
N SER A 180 -6.73 5.45 -12.47
CA SER A 180 -7.24 4.50 -11.47
C SER A 180 -7.01 3.04 -11.91
N PRO A 181 -6.57 2.10 -11.04
CA PRO A 181 -6.21 0.75 -11.45
C PRO A 181 -7.43 -0.08 -11.89
N LEU A 182 -7.21 -0.90 -12.94
CA LEU A 182 -8.22 -1.83 -13.45
C LEU A 182 -7.54 -3.02 -14.14
N VAL A 183 -7.96 -4.23 -13.80
CA VAL A 183 -7.39 -5.51 -14.24
C VAL A 183 -8.49 -6.37 -14.83
N VAL A 184 -8.22 -6.98 -16.00
CA VAL A 184 -9.11 -7.97 -16.63
C VAL A 184 -8.49 -9.35 -16.48
N GLY A 185 -9.23 -10.29 -15.88
CA GLY A 185 -8.89 -11.71 -15.84
C GLY A 185 -9.48 -12.45 -17.03
N ILE A 186 -8.67 -13.30 -17.67
CA ILE A 186 -9.08 -14.14 -18.80
C ILE A 186 -9.35 -15.55 -18.26
N GLY A 187 -10.61 -15.89 -18.13
CA GLY A 187 -11.06 -17.22 -17.69
C GLY A 187 -11.02 -18.27 -18.78
N LYS A 188 -11.50 -19.45 -18.44
CA LYS A 188 -11.67 -20.55 -19.40
C LYS A 188 -12.89 -20.29 -20.28
N GLU A 189 -12.87 -20.83 -21.52
CA GLU A 189 -14.02 -20.80 -22.43
C GLU A 189 -14.57 -19.41 -22.75
N GLY A 190 -13.73 -18.36 -22.70
CA GLY A 190 -14.13 -16.99 -23.03
C GLY A 190 -14.89 -16.29 -21.92
N GLU A 191 -14.73 -16.72 -20.68
CA GLU A 191 -15.18 -16.00 -19.49
C GLU A 191 -14.22 -14.85 -19.15
N PHE A 192 -14.77 -13.80 -18.55
CA PHE A 192 -13.99 -12.65 -18.10
C PHE A 192 -14.32 -12.27 -16.66
N TYR A 193 -13.28 -11.85 -15.99
CA TYR A 193 -13.33 -11.28 -14.64
C TYR A 193 -12.74 -9.89 -14.66
N LEU A 194 -13.27 -8.98 -13.87
CA LEU A 194 -12.78 -7.61 -13.75
C LEU A 194 -12.54 -7.28 -12.29
N GLY A 195 -11.45 -6.58 -11.98
CA GLY A 195 -11.15 -6.14 -10.63
C GLY A 195 -10.32 -4.86 -10.58
N SER A 196 -10.45 -4.10 -9.49
CA SER A 196 -9.54 -2.98 -9.20
C SER A 196 -8.11 -3.43 -8.95
N ASP A 197 -7.93 -4.70 -8.55
CA ASP A 197 -6.66 -5.43 -8.48
C ASP A 197 -6.91 -6.91 -8.79
N ALA A 198 -5.87 -7.73 -8.75
CA ALA A 198 -5.97 -9.16 -9.08
C ALA A 198 -6.66 -10.00 -7.99
N THR A 199 -6.82 -9.50 -6.75
CA THR A 199 -7.31 -10.26 -5.59
C THR A 199 -8.68 -10.95 -5.81
N PRO A 200 -9.70 -10.30 -6.41
CA PRO A 200 -10.98 -10.95 -6.69
C PRO A 200 -10.92 -11.96 -7.85
N ILE A 201 -9.85 -11.93 -8.65
CA ILE A 201 -9.72 -12.67 -9.93
C ILE A 201 -8.98 -14.00 -9.74
N ILE A 202 -7.95 -14.04 -8.88
CA ILE A 202 -6.97 -15.14 -8.78
C ILE A 202 -7.55 -16.53 -8.48
N GLU A 203 -8.75 -16.60 -7.89
CA GLU A 203 -9.44 -17.87 -7.66
C GLU A 203 -9.91 -18.53 -8.96
N TYR A 204 -10.19 -17.72 -9.97
CA TYR A 204 -10.80 -18.16 -11.22
C TYR A 204 -9.79 -18.28 -12.35
N THR A 205 -8.78 -17.41 -12.37
CA THR A 205 -7.72 -17.41 -13.38
C THR A 205 -6.46 -16.70 -12.88
N ASP A 206 -5.31 -17.21 -13.30
CA ASP A 206 -3.99 -16.60 -13.11
C ASP A 206 -3.59 -15.67 -14.28
N LYS A 207 -4.35 -15.70 -15.40
CA LYS A 207 -4.08 -14.89 -16.59
C LYS A 207 -4.80 -13.54 -16.49
N VAL A 208 -4.03 -12.48 -16.45
CA VAL A 208 -4.58 -11.12 -16.31
C VAL A 208 -3.99 -10.16 -17.33
N VAL A 209 -4.75 -9.11 -17.63
CA VAL A 209 -4.33 -7.93 -18.39
C VAL A 209 -4.50 -6.71 -17.52
N TYR A 210 -3.42 -6.03 -17.22
CA TYR A 210 -3.45 -4.71 -16.58
C TYR A 210 -3.70 -3.65 -17.65
N LEU A 211 -4.83 -2.97 -17.56
CA LEU A 211 -5.13 -1.90 -18.51
C LEU A 211 -4.20 -0.70 -18.28
N GLU A 212 -3.82 -0.04 -19.34
CA GLU A 212 -3.05 1.20 -19.32
C GLU A 212 -3.94 2.43 -19.45
N ASP A 213 -3.38 3.62 -19.19
CA ASP A 213 -4.13 4.87 -19.28
C ASP A 213 -4.67 5.10 -20.70
N GLY A 214 -5.97 5.36 -20.79
CA GLY A 214 -6.69 5.55 -22.04
C GLY A 214 -7.14 4.26 -22.72
N ASN A 215 -6.87 3.08 -22.15
CA ASN A 215 -7.33 1.81 -22.67
C ASN A 215 -8.81 1.57 -22.36
N ILE A 216 -9.49 0.95 -23.32
CA ILE A 216 -10.88 0.48 -23.23
C ILE A 216 -10.87 -1.02 -23.56
N ALA A 217 -11.26 -1.85 -22.61
CA ALA A 217 -11.46 -3.27 -22.78
C ALA A 217 -12.90 -3.57 -23.15
N ILE A 218 -13.09 -4.38 -24.18
CA ILE A 218 -14.38 -4.90 -24.61
C ILE A 218 -14.36 -6.41 -24.38
N MET A 219 -15.13 -6.84 -23.40
CA MET A 219 -15.27 -8.23 -22.99
C MET A 219 -16.60 -8.75 -23.55
N ARG A 220 -16.56 -9.76 -24.42
CA ARG A 220 -17.74 -10.46 -24.94
C ARG A 220 -17.62 -11.94 -24.67
N LEU A 221 -18.70 -12.52 -24.15
CA LEU A 221 -18.71 -13.94 -23.80
C LEU A 221 -18.39 -14.82 -25.02
N GLY A 222 -17.38 -15.67 -24.89
CA GLY A 222 -16.94 -16.58 -25.94
C GLY A 222 -16.03 -15.96 -27.00
N GLU A 223 -15.69 -14.68 -26.90
CA GLU A 223 -14.73 -13.99 -27.79
C GLU A 223 -13.39 -13.76 -27.09
N GLU A 224 -12.36 -13.44 -27.85
CA GLU A 224 -11.08 -12.97 -27.30
C GLU A 224 -11.23 -11.54 -26.75
N LEU A 225 -10.46 -11.23 -25.71
CA LEU A 225 -10.41 -9.88 -25.14
C LEU A 225 -9.98 -8.87 -26.21
N GLN A 226 -10.79 -7.88 -26.45
CA GLN A 226 -10.46 -6.78 -27.35
C GLN A 226 -10.08 -5.55 -26.51
N VAL A 227 -8.94 -4.93 -26.83
CA VAL A 227 -8.53 -3.67 -26.21
C VAL A 227 -8.36 -2.60 -27.29
N THR A 228 -8.91 -1.43 -27.04
CA THR A 228 -8.75 -0.24 -27.89
C THR A 228 -8.44 0.96 -27.00
N ASN A 229 -8.10 2.08 -27.58
CA ASN A 229 -7.97 3.33 -26.84
C ASN A 229 -9.13 4.30 -27.15
N ILE A 230 -9.12 5.45 -26.47
CA ILE A 230 -10.13 6.49 -26.67
C ILE A 230 -10.13 7.09 -28.10
N GLN A 231 -9.09 6.87 -28.90
CA GLN A 231 -8.99 7.25 -30.32
C GLN A 231 -9.43 6.11 -31.27
N ASN A 232 -9.93 5.01 -30.74
CA ASN A 232 -10.35 3.82 -31.48
C ASN A 232 -9.20 3.06 -32.20
N VAL A 233 -7.97 3.13 -31.65
CA VAL A 233 -6.85 2.33 -32.13
C VAL A 233 -6.88 0.99 -31.40
N LYS A 234 -6.90 -0.12 -32.15
CA LYS A 234 -6.78 -1.48 -31.57
C LYS A 234 -5.40 -1.68 -30.97
N LEU A 235 -5.37 -2.27 -29.78
CA LEU A 235 -4.16 -2.58 -29.02
C LEU A 235 -4.07 -4.09 -28.81
N ASN A 236 -2.84 -4.59 -28.73
CA ASN A 236 -2.57 -5.98 -28.35
C ASN A 236 -2.17 -5.98 -26.87
N PRO A 237 -3.06 -6.40 -25.95
CA PRO A 237 -2.75 -6.38 -24.52
C PRO A 237 -1.73 -7.47 -24.17
N GLU A 238 -0.82 -7.14 -23.26
CA GLU A 238 0.11 -8.11 -22.68
C GLU A 238 -0.62 -8.94 -21.62
N ILE A 239 -0.67 -10.26 -21.80
CA ILE A 239 -1.24 -11.19 -20.82
C ILE A 239 -0.13 -11.57 -19.85
N GLN A 240 -0.35 -11.28 -18.57
CA GLN A 240 0.57 -11.60 -17.48
C GLN A 240 0.02 -12.74 -16.63
N THR A 241 0.91 -13.54 -16.05
CA THR A 241 0.54 -14.59 -15.09
C THR A 241 0.75 -14.05 -13.68
N VAL A 242 -0.28 -14.12 -12.84
CA VAL A 242 -0.20 -13.72 -11.43
C VAL A 242 0.11 -14.94 -10.57
N ASP A 243 1.27 -14.92 -9.93
CA ASP A 243 1.66 -15.93 -8.95
C ASP A 243 1.25 -15.46 -7.54
N MET A 244 0.03 -15.80 -7.12
CA MET A 244 -0.54 -15.44 -5.82
C MET A 244 -1.32 -16.62 -5.24
N ASP A 245 -0.98 -17.04 -4.01
CA ASP A 245 -1.68 -18.12 -3.32
C ASP A 245 -2.93 -17.57 -2.58
N LEU A 246 -4.06 -18.28 -2.71
CA LEU A 246 -5.31 -17.98 -2.01
C LEU A 246 -5.14 -17.96 -0.49
N GLY A 247 -4.29 -18.83 0.08
CA GLY A 247 -4.01 -18.85 1.52
C GLY A 247 -3.43 -17.53 2.04
N GLN A 248 -2.80 -16.75 1.18
CA GLN A 248 -2.22 -15.44 1.56
C GLN A 248 -3.29 -14.37 1.81
N ILE A 249 -4.47 -14.50 1.21
CA ILE A 249 -5.59 -13.56 1.35
C ILE A 249 -6.65 -14.00 2.36
N GLU A 250 -6.39 -15.05 3.13
CA GLU A 250 -7.24 -15.54 4.23
C GLU A 250 -6.59 -15.27 5.58
N LYS A 251 -7.39 -15.23 6.66
CA LYS A 251 -6.88 -14.95 8.02
C LYS A 251 -6.02 -16.07 8.61
N GLY A 252 -6.05 -17.28 8.05
CA GLY A 252 -5.19 -18.38 8.48
C GLY A 252 -5.29 -18.74 9.97
N GLY A 253 -6.49 -18.64 10.58
CA GLY A 253 -6.72 -18.91 11.99
C GLY A 253 -6.48 -17.71 12.93
N PHE A 254 -6.01 -16.58 12.44
CA PHE A 254 -5.90 -15.35 13.22
C PHE A 254 -7.27 -14.63 13.32
N PRO A 255 -7.55 -13.91 14.41
CA PRO A 255 -8.80 -13.16 14.54
C PRO A 255 -8.87 -11.98 13.54
N HIS A 256 -7.73 -11.37 13.21
CA HIS A 256 -7.61 -10.20 12.34
C HIS A 256 -6.45 -10.34 11.35
N PHE A 257 -6.57 -9.70 10.17
CA PHE A 257 -5.48 -9.63 9.18
C PHE A 257 -4.25 -8.93 9.74
N MET A 258 -4.43 -7.82 10.44
CA MET A 258 -3.30 -7.08 11.02
C MET A 258 -2.45 -7.97 11.93
N LEU A 259 -3.05 -8.79 12.79
CA LEU A 259 -2.28 -9.70 13.65
C LEU A 259 -1.55 -10.76 12.83
N LYS A 260 -2.22 -11.38 11.84
CA LYS A 260 -1.58 -12.31 10.90
C LYS A 260 -0.36 -11.66 10.25
N GLU A 261 -0.52 -10.46 9.70
CA GLU A 261 0.52 -9.73 8.98
C GLU A 261 1.70 -9.33 9.88
N ILE A 262 1.45 -9.04 11.16
CA ILE A 262 2.52 -8.85 12.16
C ILE A 262 3.31 -10.15 12.35
N PHE A 263 2.62 -11.30 12.45
CA PHE A 263 3.26 -12.60 12.63
C PHE A 263 3.94 -13.15 11.37
N GLU A 264 3.55 -12.70 10.20
CA GLU A 264 4.16 -13.07 8.91
C GLU A 264 5.51 -12.38 8.66
N GLN A 265 5.85 -11.31 9.37
CA GLN A 265 7.04 -10.50 9.10
C GLN A 265 8.35 -11.31 9.00
N PRO A 266 8.63 -12.32 9.85
CA PRO A 266 9.85 -13.12 9.70
C PRO A 266 9.96 -13.80 8.33
N GLU A 267 8.87 -14.40 7.83
CA GLU A 267 8.86 -15.06 6.53
C GLU A 267 8.86 -14.03 5.39
N CYS A 268 8.17 -12.92 5.55
CA CYS A 268 8.18 -11.82 4.59
C CYS A 268 9.60 -11.28 4.37
N LEU A 269 10.40 -11.13 5.42
CA LEU A 269 11.79 -10.69 5.27
C LEU A 269 12.67 -11.74 4.60
N ARG A 270 12.46 -13.04 4.87
CA ARG A 270 13.14 -14.10 4.13
C ARG A 270 12.83 -14.03 2.65
N ASN A 271 11.56 -13.83 2.28
CA ASN A 271 11.15 -13.66 0.89
C ASN A 271 11.74 -12.39 0.26
N CYS A 272 11.78 -11.29 1.00
CA CYS A 272 12.39 -10.04 0.58
C CYS A 272 13.90 -10.20 0.27
N MET A 273 14.60 -11.02 1.05
CA MET A 273 16.05 -11.28 0.89
C MET A 273 16.36 -12.43 -0.07
N ARG A 274 15.38 -13.26 -0.42
CA ARG A 274 15.58 -14.44 -1.27
C ARG A 274 16.18 -14.07 -2.62
N GLY A 275 17.33 -14.69 -2.96
CA GLY A 275 18.09 -14.41 -4.19
C GLY A 275 18.81 -13.06 -4.20
N ARG A 276 18.66 -12.25 -3.16
CA ARG A 276 19.31 -10.93 -3.00
C ARG A 276 20.44 -10.95 -1.98
N VAL A 277 20.33 -11.77 -0.95
CA VAL A 277 21.44 -12.11 -0.05
C VAL A 277 21.93 -13.49 -0.45
N VAL A 278 23.16 -13.58 -0.92
CA VAL A 278 23.75 -14.79 -1.50
C VAL A 278 25.11 -15.08 -0.89
N ASN A 279 25.44 -16.36 -0.77
CA ASN A 279 26.79 -16.79 -0.43
C ASN A 279 27.69 -16.69 -1.67
N ARG A 280 28.82 -16.00 -1.53
CA ARG A 280 29.86 -15.88 -2.58
C ARG A 280 31.14 -16.53 -2.09
N THR A 281 31.79 -17.28 -2.96
CA THR A 281 33.15 -17.78 -2.67
C THR A 281 34.14 -16.73 -3.13
N VAL A 282 34.86 -16.14 -2.19
CA VAL A 282 35.95 -15.19 -2.44
C VAL A 282 37.27 -15.93 -2.39
N GLU A 283 38.06 -15.81 -3.46
CA GLU A 283 39.41 -16.38 -3.52
C GLU A 283 40.43 -15.28 -3.18
N THR A 284 41.03 -15.37 -2.00
CA THR A 284 42.08 -14.45 -1.58
C THR A 284 43.44 -15.11 -1.74
N ARG A 285 44.32 -14.45 -2.52
CA ARG A 285 45.73 -14.89 -2.59
C ARG A 285 46.48 -14.38 -1.36
N VAL A 286 46.92 -15.30 -0.52
CA VAL A 286 47.73 -15.00 0.63
C VAL A 286 49.16 -15.39 0.30
N MET A 287 50.08 -14.44 0.38
CA MET A 287 51.53 -14.72 0.30
C MET A 287 51.99 -15.34 1.61
N THR A 288 52.51 -16.54 1.56
CA THR A 288 53.16 -17.20 2.71
C THR A 288 54.65 -16.87 2.67
N ASP A 289 55.29 -16.87 3.85
CA ASP A 289 56.74 -16.65 4.03
C ASP A 289 57.57 -17.71 3.29
N GLY A 290 57.72 -17.53 1.96
CA GLY A 290 58.42 -18.49 1.12
C GLY A 290 58.01 -18.49 -0.35
N ASP A 291 57.62 -17.37 -0.92
CA ASP A 291 57.29 -17.14 -2.35
C ASP A 291 56.20 -18.03 -2.99
N GLU A 292 55.49 -18.85 -2.26
CA GLU A 292 54.31 -19.57 -2.77
C GLU A 292 53.00 -18.85 -2.38
N ALA A 293 52.25 -18.39 -3.38
CA ALA A 293 50.91 -17.81 -3.20
C ALA A 293 49.91 -18.96 -2.95
N THR A 294 49.37 -19.06 -1.75
CA THR A 294 48.22 -19.95 -1.47
C THR A 294 46.90 -19.22 -1.71
N THR A 295 45.99 -19.88 -2.41
CA THR A 295 44.63 -19.36 -2.58
C THR A 295 43.75 -19.83 -1.46
N LYS A 296 43.32 -18.91 -0.59
CA LYS A 296 42.34 -19.17 0.45
C LYS A 296 40.95 -18.91 -0.12
N LYS A 297 40.06 -19.92 -0.02
CA LYS A 297 38.66 -19.76 -0.39
C LYS A 297 37.84 -19.52 0.85
N GLU A 298 37.22 -18.38 0.93
CA GLU A 298 36.29 -18.03 2.01
C GLU A 298 34.90 -17.82 1.45
N THR A 299 33.87 -18.20 2.20
CA THR A 299 32.49 -17.97 1.83
C THR A 299 32.00 -16.72 2.55
N GLU A 300 31.65 -15.70 1.81
CA GLU A 300 31.13 -14.44 2.31
C GLU A 300 29.69 -14.23 1.85
N MET A 301 28.89 -13.56 2.66
CA MET A 301 27.57 -13.12 2.23
C MET A 301 27.66 -11.84 1.41
N GLY A 302 26.90 -11.76 0.34
CA GLY A 302 26.86 -10.58 -0.52
C GLY A 302 25.44 -10.19 -0.91
N VAL A 303 25.25 -8.90 -1.18
CA VAL A 303 24.00 -8.36 -1.67
C VAL A 303 24.02 -8.26 -3.19
N VAL A 304 22.98 -8.75 -3.85
CA VAL A 304 22.77 -8.66 -5.31
C VAL A 304 21.40 -8.06 -5.58
N LEU A 305 21.38 -6.94 -6.28
CA LEU A 305 20.15 -6.32 -6.77
C LEU A 305 20.29 -6.09 -8.28
N SER A 306 19.47 -6.77 -9.09
CA SER A 306 19.47 -6.62 -10.56
C SER A 306 19.21 -5.17 -10.98
N SER A 307 18.32 -4.49 -10.26
CA SER A 307 18.02 -3.07 -10.45
C SER A 307 19.25 -2.14 -10.36
N ILE A 308 20.29 -2.53 -9.60
CA ILE A 308 21.56 -1.79 -9.56
C ILE A 308 22.44 -2.20 -10.74
N THR A 309 22.53 -3.48 -11.06
CA THR A 309 23.41 -3.98 -12.11
C THR A 309 23.10 -3.32 -13.46
N ASP A 310 21.82 -3.23 -13.81
CA ASP A 310 21.37 -2.70 -15.10
C ASP A 310 21.47 -1.15 -15.18
N HIS A 311 21.46 -0.46 -14.03
CA HIS A 311 21.47 1.00 -13.94
C HIS A 311 22.58 1.54 -13.04
N ARG A 312 23.71 0.84 -13.04
CA ARG A 312 24.83 1.07 -12.14
C ARG A 312 25.35 2.51 -12.18
N GLN A 313 25.52 3.07 -13.39
CA GLN A 313 26.07 4.42 -13.52
C GLN A 313 25.17 5.50 -12.89
N GLN A 314 23.86 5.41 -13.11
CA GLN A 314 22.89 6.37 -12.55
C GLN A 314 22.92 6.34 -11.02
N LEU A 315 22.88 5.14 -10.42
CA LEU A 315 22.81 4.97 -8.98
C LEU A 315 24.13 5.31 -8.25
N LEU A 316 25.30 4.90 -8.81
CA LEU A 316 26.58 5.17 -8.19
C LEU A 316 27.05 6.62 -8.33
N ASN A 317 26.66 7.29 -9.42
CA ASN A 317 27.03 8.68 -9.69
C ASN A 317 26.04 9.70 -9.16
N ALA A 318 24.93 9.27 -8.57
CA ALA A 318 23.95 10.15 -7.98
C ALA A 318 24.58 11.17 -7.03
N LYS A 319 24.26 12.44 -7.21
CA LYS A 319 24.73 13.53 -6.34
C LYS A 319 23.85 13.67 -5.09
N ARG A 320 22.59 13.28 -5.23
CA ARG A 320 21.60 13.30 -4.16
C ARG A 320 20.55 12.22 -4.43
N PHE A 321 20.05 11.62 -3.35
CA PHE A 321 18.83 10.83 -3.38
C PHE A 321 17.67 11.65 -2.81
N ILE A 322 16.49 11.57 -3.43
CA ILE A 322 15.26 12.16 -2.93
C ILE A 322 14.25 11.04 -2.76
N ILE A 323 13.83 10.78 -1.53
CA ILE A 323 12.82 9.74 -1.23
C ILE A 323 11.47 10.43 -1.16
N VAL A 324 10.51 10.00 -1.99
CA VAL A 324 9.12 10.50 -2.00
C VAL A 324 8.16 9.40 -1.61
N ALA A 325 7.36 9.64 -0.58
CA ALA A 325 6.42 8.65 -0.05
C ALA A 325 5.31 9.31 0.80
N CYS A 326 4.34 8.49 1.24
CA CYS A 326 3.26 8.88 2.14
C CYS A 326 3.19 7.94 3.35
N GLY A 327 2.79 8.45 4.53
CA GLY A 327 2.50 7.67 5.73
C GLY A 327 3.64 6.74 6.16
N THR A 328 3.32 5.47 6.38
CA THR A 328 4.26 4.41 6.79
C THR A 328 5.48 4.31 5.86
N SER A 329 5.28 4.46 4.54
CA SER A 329 6.38 4.44 3.56
C SER A 329 7.32 5.63 3.70
N TRP A 330 6.81 6.80 4.12
CA TRP A 330 7.63 7.96 4.43
C TRP A 330 8.49 7.72 5.67
N HIS A 331 7.95 7.06 6.71
CA HIS A 331 8.73 6.65 7.88
C HIS A 331 9.85 5.66 7.52
N ALA A 332 9.57 4.69 6.63
CA ALA A 332 10.61 3.81 6.09
C ALA A 332 11.69 4.60 5.33
N GLY A 333 11.28 5.62 4.57
CA GLY A 333 12.18 6.55 3.87
C GLY A 333 13.14 7.28 4.81
N LEU A 334 12.70 7.69 6.00
CA LEU A 334 13.56 8.32 7.01
C LEU A 334 14.66 7.38 7.54
N ILE A 335 14.36 6.08 7.66
CA ILE A 335 15.37 5.06 8.00
C ILE A 335 16.33 4.89 6.81
N GLY A 336 15.78 4.78 5.59
CA GLY A 336 16.56 4.69 4.36
C GLY A 336 17.52 5.86 4.15
N LYS A 337 17.10 7.08 4.53
CA LYS A 337 17.97 8.26 4.54
C LYS A 337 19.22 8.00 5.36
N GLN A 338 19.06 7.60 6.62
CA GLN A 338 20.22 7.36 7.51
C GLN A 338 21.11 6.24 6.96
N MET A 339 20.53 5.17 6.41
CA MET A 339 21.27 4.07 5.78
C MET A 339 22.13 4.56 4.62
N ILE A 340 21.53 5.29 3.66
CA ILE A 340 22.21 5.77 2.46
C ILE A 340 23.28 6.82 2.83
N GLU A 341 22.96 7.75 3.72
CA GLU A 341 23.93 8.77 4.16
C GLU A 341 25.12 8.13 4.90
N ASN A 342 24.88 7.12 5.75
CA ASN A 342 25.93 6.44 6.48
C ASN A 342 26.84 5.57 5.58
N TYR A 343 26.25 4.81 4.66
CA TYR A 343 26.99 3.79 3.92
C TYR A 343 27.34 4.18 2.50
N CYS A 344 26.52 5.01 1.84
CA CYS A 344 26.81 5.47 0.47
C CYS A 344 27.49 6.83 0.41
N ARG A 345 27.47 7.59 1.52
CA ARG A 345 28.03 8.96 1.63
C ARG A 345 27.47 9.92 0.57
N VAL A 346 26.16 9.83 0.33
CA VAL A 346 25.41 10.69 -0.59
C VAL A 346 24.28 11.36 0.20
N PRO A 347 24.07 12.68 0.05
CA PRO A 347 22.97 13.39 0.72
C PRO A 347 21.60 12.82 0.33
N VAL A 348 20.68 12.76 1.29
CA VAL A 348 19.31 12.25 1.08
C VAL A 348 18.30 13.24 1.64
N GLU A 349 17.31 13.58 0.83
CA GLU A 349 16.10 14.29 1.24
C GLU A 349 14.94 13.30 1.33
N VAL A 350 14.04 13.47 2.30
CA VAL A 350 12.83 12.64 2.43
C VAL A 350 11.62 13.55 2.47
N GLU A 351 10.77 13.43 1.46
CA GLU A 351 9.67 14.35 1.21
C GLU A 351 8.32 13.63 1.30
N TYR A 352 7.32 14.31 1.84
CA TYR A 352 5.95 13.89 1.61
C TYR A 352 5.62 14.09 0.13
N ALA A 353 5.13 13.04 -0.52
CA ALA A 353 4.84 13.08 -1.95
C ALA A 353 3.79 14.14 -2.30
N SER A 354 2.81 14.38 -1.43
CA SER A 354 1.80 15.44 -1.55
C SER A 354 2.42 16.84 -1.59
N GLU A 355 3.39 17.11 -0.71
CA GLU A 355 4.06 18.41 -0.66
C GLU A 355 5.05 18.58 -1.82
N PHE A 356 5.79 17.51 -2.15
CA PHE A 356 6.78 17.52 -3.24
C PHE A 356 6.16 17.92 -4.58
N ARG A 357 4.98 17.40 -4.91
CA ARG A 357 4.33 17.66 -6.21
C ARG A 357 3.89 19.11 -6.42
N TYR A 358 3.62 19.87 -5.36
CA TYR A 358 3.08 21.23 -5.46
C TYR A 358 4.10 22.34 -5.19
N ARG A 359 5.20 22.08 -4.50
CA ARG A 359 6.16 23.11 -4.09
C ARG A 359 7.19 23.53 -5.14
N ASN A 360 7.08 23.05 -6.38
CA ASN A 360 8.08 23.26 -7.44
C ASN A 360 9.50 22.84 -6.99
N PRO A 361 9.76 21.55 -6.73
CA PRO A 361 11.02 21.08 -6.16
C PRO A 361 12.19 21.32 -7.11
N VAL A 362 13.37 21.57 -6.52
CA VAL A 362 14.62 21.62 -7.27
C VAL A 362 15.08 20.19 -7.51
N VAL A 363 14.94 19.73 -8.75
CA VAL A 363 15.32 18.38 -9.19
C VAL A 363 16.13 18.51 -10.48
N THR A 364 17.20 17.73 -10.61
CA THR A 364 18.11 17.71 -11.74
C THR A 364 18.33 16.29 -12.25
N SER A 365 18.99 16.15 -13.40
CA SER A 365 19.40 14.84 -13.96
C SER A 365 20.47 14.11 -13.13
N ASP A 366 21.10 14.78 -12.16
CA ASP A 366 22.07 14.19 -11.25
C ASP A 366 21.41 13.59 -9.99
N ASP A 367 20.09 13.79 -9.82
CA ASP A 367 19.31 13.28 -8.71
C ASP A 367 18.72 11.91 -9.05
N VAL A 368 18.66 11.03 -8.06
CA VAL A 368 17.87 9.80 -8.09
C VAL A 368 16.68 9.96 -7.16
N VAL A 369 15.47 9.81 -7.68
CA VAL A 369 14.25 9.87 -6.89
C VAL A 369 13.78 8.45 -6.56
N ILE A 370 13.69 8.12 -5.28
CA ILE A 370 13.20 6.82 -4.78
C ILE A 370 11.75 6.96 -4.38
N ALA A 371 10.86 6.28 -5.10
CA ALA A 371 9.44 6.19 -4.77
C ALA A 371 9.15 4.96 -3.92
N ILE A 372 8.55 5.14 -2.76
CA ILE A 372 8.18 4.03 -1.87
C ILE A 372 6.66 3.96 -1.74
N SER A 373 6.07 2.82 -2.09
CA SER A 373 4.62 2.60 -1.96
C SER A 373 4.30 1.12 -1.79
N GLN A 374 3.52 0.76 -0.76
CA GLN A 374 3.05 -0.61 -0.59
C GLN A 374 2.16 -1.04 -1.76
N SER A 375 1.12 -0.27 -2.07
CA SER A 375 0.17 -0.59 -3.15
C SER A 375 0.72 -0.32 -4.54
N GLY A 376 1.70 0.59 -4.66
CA GLY A 376 2.15 1.11 -5.94
C GLY A 376 1.12 1.94 -6.71
N GLU A 377 0.03 2.35 -6.02
CA GLU A 377 -1.10 3.08 -6.62
C GLU A 377 -1.39 4.41 -5.88
N THR A 378 -0.52 4.85 -4.97
CA THR A 378 -0.70 6.09 -4.22
C THR A 378 -0.62 7.29 -5.17
N ALA A 379 -1.71 8.05 -5.28
CA ALA A 379 -1.86 9.13 -6.25
C ALA A 379 -0.77 10.19 -6.15
N ASP A 380 -0.50 10.68 -4.92
CA ASP A 380 0.52 11.69 -4.69
C ASP A 380 1.92 11.20 -5.06
N THR A 381 2.26 9.96 -4.69
CA THR A 381 3.57 9.37 -5.03
C THR A 381 3.72 9.23 -6.55
N LEU A 382 2.67 8.78 -7.25
CA LEU A 382 2.67 8.66 -8.71
C LEU A 382 2.84 10.04 -9.38
N ALA A 383 2.16 11.06 -8.89
CA ALA A 383 2.28 12.41 -9.42
C ALA A 383 3.66 13.02 -9.13
N ALA A 384 4.21 12.77 -7.93
CA ALA A 384 5.54 13.24 -7.56
C ALA A 384 6.64 12.67 -8.48
N ILE A 385 6.60 11.36 -8.79
CA ILE A 385 7.60 10.76 -9.69
C ILE A 385 7.44 11.21 -11.13
N LYS A 386 6.22 11.42 -11.64
CA LYS A 386 6.00 12.00 -12.97
C LYS A 386 6.63 13.38 -13.08
N LEU A 387 6.40 14.25 -12.08
CA LEU A 387 7.02 15.58 -12.02
C LEU A 387 8.56 15.49 -11.97
N ALA A 388 9.12 14.57 -11.17
CA ALA A 388 10.57 14.39 -11.08
C ALA A 388 11.16 13.90 -12.40
N LYS A 389 10.49 12.99 -13.08
CA LYS A 389 10.88 12.46 -14.40
C LYS A 389 10.84 13.55 -15.49
N GLU A 390 9.82 14.40 -15.50
CA GLU A 390 9.75 15.59 -16.37
C GLU A 390 10.92 16.55 -16.17
N LYS A 391 11.46 16.62 -14.94
CA LYS A 391 12.65 17.42 -14.60
C LYS A 391 13.98 16.71 -14.89
N GLY A 392 13.94 15.45 -15.38
CA GLY A 392 15.09 14.68 -15.82
C GLY A 392 15.73 13.77 -14.76
N ALA A 393 15.13 13.61 -13.57
CA ALA A 393 15.62 12.70 -12.56
C ALA A 393 15.44 11.24 -12.97
N PHE A 394 16.35 10.38 -12.51
CA PHE A 394 16.22 8.93 -12.60
C PHE A 394 15.32 8.41 -11.47
N ILE A 395 14.33 7.58 -11.79
CA ILE A 395 13.32 7.13 -10.84
C ILE A 395 13.54 5.66 -10.45
N TYR A 396 13.68 5.41 -9.15
CA TYR A 396 13.80 4.08 -8.55
C TYR A 396 12.56 3.73 -7.74
N GLY A 397 11.91 2.61 -8.01
CA GLY A 397 10.69 2.18 -7.34
C GLY A 397 10.92 1.13 -6.26
N ILE A 398 10.29 1.31 -5.07
CA ILE A 398 10.19 0.27 -4.04
C ILE A 398 8.70 0.01 -3.81
N CYS A 399 8.18 -1.06 -4.41
CA CYS A 399 6.76 -1.41 -4.37
C CYS A 399 6.54 -2.85 -3.87
N ASN A 400 5.32 -3.16 -3.40
CA ASN A 400 4.94 -4.54 -3.12
C ASN A 400 4.14 -5.15 -4.27
N SER A 401 3.21 -4.38 -4.85
CA SER A 401 2.31 -4.87 -5.90
C SER A 401 3.02 -4.88 -7.26
N ILE A 402 3.18 -6.08 -7.81
CA ILE A 402 3.76 -6.29 -9.14
C ILE A 402 2.83 -5.67 -10.19
N GLY A 403 3.42 -5.00 -11.20
CA GLY A 403 2.67 -4.38 -12.29
C GLY A 403 1.83 -3.17 -11.88
N SER A 404 2.02 -2.60 -10.69
CA SER A 404 1.33 -1.39 -10.24
C SER A 404 1.75 -0.15 -11.03
N SER A 405 0.94 0.91 -10.95
CA SER A 405 1.16 2.15 -11.71
C SER A 405 2.52 2.80 -11.42
N ILE A 406 2.93 2.87 -10.14
CA ILE A 406 4.24 3.39 -9.75
C ILE A 406 5.36 2.48 -10.30
N ALA A 407 5.23 1.16 -10.19
CA ALA A 407 6.24 0.23 -10.69
C ALA A 407 6.45 0.34 -12.22
N ARG A 408 5.39 0.61 -12.98
CA ARG A 408 5.49 0.83 -14.43
C ARG A 408 6.05 2.21 -14.82
N GLU A 409 5.86 3.21 -13.98
CA GLU A 409 6.34 4.58 -14.23
C GLU A 409 7.83 4.76 -13.90
N THR A 410 8.40 3.92 -13.03
CA THR A 410 9.80 3.98 -12.62
C THR A 410 10.74 3.42 -13.68
N ASP A 411 11.97 3.92 -13.73
CA ASP A 411 13.00 3.46 -14.68
C ASP A 411 13.57 2.10 -14.27
N THR A 412 13.62 1.85 -12.96
CA THR A 412 13.95 0.55 -12.35
C THR A 412 13.39 0.47 -10.93
N GLY A 413 13.53 -0.67 -10.28
CA GLY A 413 13.06 -0.80 -8.90
C GLY A 413 13.24 -2.19 -8.30
N THR A 414 12.78 -2.31 -7.06
CA THR A 414 12.84 -3.55 -6.29
C THR A 414 11.50 -3.79 -5.60
N TYR A 415 10.89 -4.94 -5.87
CA TYR A 415 9.69 -5.38 -5.14
C TYR A 415 10.06 -5.90 -3.75
N ILE A 416 9.26 -5.58 -2.73
CA ILE A 416 9.51 -6.02 -1.35
C ILE A 416 9.09 -7.48 -1.07
N HIS A 417 8.25 -8.08 -1.92
CA HIS A 417 7.82 -9.49 -1.85
C HIS A 417 7.28 -9.94 -0.49
N VAL A 418 6.51 -9.08 0.19
CA VAL A 418 5.90 -9.42 1.49
C VAL A 418 4.50 -10.06 1.34
N GLY A 419 4.09 -10.35 0.10
CA GLY A 419 2.76 -10.84 -0.20
C GLY A 419 1.66 -9.77 -0.02
N PRO A 420 0.38 -10.14 -0.22
CA PRO A 420 -0.74 -9.22 -0.01
C PRO A 420 -0.81 -8.72 1.43
N GLU A 421 -1.04 -7.43 1.61
CA GLU A 421 -1.28 -6.81 2.90
C GLU A 421 -2.67 -6.19 2.90
N ILE A 422 -3.59 -6.78 3.69
CA ILE A 422 -5.03 -6.53 3.66
C ILE A 422 -5.46 -5.58 4.77
N GLY A 423 -4.89 -5.72 5.97
CA GLY A 423 -5.12 -4.79 7.07
C GLY A 423 -4.85 -3.36 6.62
N VAL A 424 -5.78 -2.43 6.90
CA VAL A 424 -5.65 -1.03 6.44
C VAL A 424 -4.38 -0.39 6.98
N ALA A 425 -4.08 -0.57 8.26
CA ALA A 425 -2.82 -0.14 8.87
C ALA A 425 -1.67 -1.05 8.42
N SER A 426 -0.71 -0.50 7.70
CA SER A 426 0.45 -1.25 7.18
C SER A 426 1.36 -1.74 8.30
N THR A 427 1.86 -2.98 8.18
CA THR A 427 2.77 -3.63 9.15
C THR A 427 3.97 -4.26 8.45
N LYS A 428 3.77 -5.39 7.76
CA LYS A 428 4.83 -6.13 7.06
C LYS A 428 5.43 -5.38 5.87
N ALA A 429 4.66 -4.50 5.23
CA ALA A 429 5.18 -3.66 4.17
C ALA A 429 6.26 -2.69 4.68
N PHE A 430 6.11 -2.13 5.89
CA PHE A 430 7.12 -1.27 6.50
C PHE A 430 8.45 -2.00 6.67
N THR A 431 8.45 -3.17 7.30
CA THR A 431 9.69 -3.94 7.53
C THR A 431 10.30 -4.44 6.23
N GLY A 432 9.48 -4.79 5.22
CA GLY A 432 9.95 -5.11 3.87
C GLY A 432 10.62 -3.91 3.17
N GLN A 433 10.03 -2.71 3.28
CA GLN A 433 10.60 -1.47 2.72
C GLN A 433 11.94 -1.12 3.39
N VAL A 434 12.02 -1.18 4.72
CA VAL A 434 13.27 -0.97 5.46
C VAL A 434 14.33 -1.98 5.05
N THR A 435 13.96 -3.25 4.86
CA THR A 435 14.88 -4.30 4.39
C THR A 435 15.43 -3.99 3.00
N VAL A 436 14.58 -3.60 2.04
CA VAL A 436 15.04 -3.24 0.68
C VAL A 436 15.93 -2.00 0.71
N LEU A 437 15.60 -0.98 1.51
CA LEU A 437 16.44 0.22 1.67
C LEU A 437 17.80 -0.13 2.26
N THR A 438 17.85 -1.05 3.23
CA THR A 438 19.11 -1.58 3.78
C THR A 438 19.93 -2.29 2.70
N LEU A 439 19.31 -3.20 1.94
CA LEU A 439 19.98 -3.90 0.83
C LEU A 439 20.51 -2.93 -0.23
N LEU A 440 19.72 -1.91 -0.57
CA LEU A 440 20.12 -0.87 -1.53
C LEU A 440 21.34 -0.07 -1.04
N ALA A 441 21.31 0.36 0.23
CA ALA A 441 22.41 1.09 0.83
C ALA A 441 23.71 0.26 0.90
N LEU A 442 23.58 -1.02 1.30
CA LEU A 442 24.71 -1.95 1.35
C LEU A 442 25.31 -2.19 -0.05
N ALA A 443 24.46 -2.44 -1.05
CA ALA A 443 24.92 -2.71 -2.42
C ALA A 443 25.62 -1.49 -3.02
N ILE A 444 25.03 -0.29 -2.92
CA ILE A 444 25.64 0.95 -3.42
C ILE A 444 26.91 1.29 -2.64
N GLY A 445 26.88 1.21 -1.30
CA GLY A 445 28.02 1.52 -0.44
C GLY A 445 29.23 0.60 -0.70
N ASN A 446 28.99 -0.69 -0.88
CA ASN A 446 30.02 -1.66 -1.21
C ASN A 446 30.63 -1.38 -2.60
N GLU A 447 29.81 -1.12 -3.62
CA GLU A 447 30.30 -0.81 -4.97
C GLU A 447 31.05 0.52 -5.05
N LYS A 448 30.66 1.51 -4.22
CA LYS A 448 31.38 2.80 -4.09
C LYS A 448 32.64 2.68 -3.24
N GLY A 449 32.83 1.59 -2.50
CA GLY A 449 33.92 1.45 -1.52
C GLY A 449 33.80 2.41 -0.33
N THR A 450 32.60 2.83 0.02
CA THR A 450 32.31 3.77 1.12
C THR A 450 31.93 3.08 2.43
N ILE A 451 31.72 1.77 2.41
CA ILE A 451 31.60 0.89 3.57
C ILE A 451 32.80 -0.08 3.61
N SER A 452 33.34 -0.38 4.78
CA SER A 452 34.40 -1.38 4.91
C SER A 452 33.87 -2.79 4.63
N ALA A 453 34.76 -3.69 4.17
CA ALA A 453 34.37 -5.09 3.90
C ALA A 453 33.84 -5.78 5.16
N ASP A 454 34.49 -5.58 6.32
CA ASP A 454 34.08 -6.17 7.60
C ASP A 454 32.71 -5.66 8.04
N GLU A 455 32.44 -4.36 7.92
CA GLU A 455 31.15 -3.80 8.30
C GLU A 455 30.04 -4.26 7.36
N TYR A 456 30.30 -4.27 6.04
CA TYR A 456 29.38 -4.80 5.04
C TYR A 456 29.01 -6.25 5.32
N GLN A 457 30.00 -7.10 5.58
CA GLN A 457 29.81 -8.52 5.90
C GLN A 457 28.99 -8.68 7.19
N ASN A 458 29.37 -7.97 8.25
CA ASN A 458 28.66 -8.03 9.53
C ASN A 458 27.19 -7.61 9.41
N ILE A 459 26.91 -6.50 8.74
CA ILE A 459 25.52 -6.04 8.55
C ILE A 459 24.73 -7.06 7.73
N THR A 460 25.32 -7.58 6.65
CA THR A 460 24.65 -8.55 5.78
C THR A 460 24.30 -9.84 6.52
N GLU A 461 25.22 -10.37 7.35
CA GLU A 461 24.99 -11.55 8.19
C GLU A 461 23.93 -11.32 9.27
N GLN A 462 24.00 -10.19 9.95
CA GLN A 462 23.02 -9.83 10.98
C GLN A 462 21.62 -9.61 10.35
N LEU A 463 21.54 -8.99 9.17
CA LEU A 463 20.28 -8.82 8.43
C LEU A 463 19.69 -10.18 8.02
N TRP A 464 20.53 -11.12 7.54
CA TRP A 464 20.09 -12.47 7.21
C TRP A 464 19.47 -13.22 8.41
N ASN A 465 19.95 -12.94 9.61
CA ASN A 465 19.51 -13.56 10.85
C ASN A 465 18.34 -12.83 11.54
N ILE A 466 17.98 -11.64 11.10
CA ILE A 466 16.88 -10.83 11.68
C ILE A 466 15.54 -11.60 11.77
N PRO A 467 15.11 -12.42 10.78
CA PRO A 467 13.87 -13.17 10.91
C PRO A 467 13.78 -14.08 12.14
N GLU A 468 14.89 -14.66 12.59
CA GLU A 468 14.90 -15.48 13.81
C GLU A 468 14.73 -14.63 15.07
N LYS A 469 15.41 -13.47 15.13
CA LYS A 469 15.23 -12.51 16.23
C LYS A 469 13.80 -11.95 16.27
N MET A 470 13.16 -11.71 15.11
CA MET A 470 11.76 -11.33 15.04
C MET A 470 10.83 -12.38 15.66
N LYS A 471 11.09 -13.67 15.43
CA LYS A 471 10.32 -14.76 16.06
C LYS A 471 10.43 -14.74 17.60
N GLU A 472 11.58 -14.32 18.14
CA GLU A 472 11.74 -14.14 19.58
C GLU A 472 10.89 -12.97 20.09
N VAL A 473 10.89 -11.84 19.38
CA VAL A 473 10.08 -10.66 19.73
C VAL A 473 8.57 -10.99 19.67
N LEU A 474 8.13 -11.76 18.68
CA LEU A 474 6.73 -12.17 18.55
C LEU A 474 6.23 -13.05 19.72
N LYS A 475 7.11 -13.75 20.43
CA LYS A 475 6.75 -14.48 21.66
C LYS A 475 6.27 -13.55 22.79
N LEU A 476 6.58 -12.26 22.70
CA LEU A 476 6.13 -11.26 23.67
C LEU A 476 4.65 -10.85 23.47
N ASN A 477 3.97 -11.37 22.45
CA ASN A 477 2.59 -11.02 22.11
C ASN A 477 1.64 -11.01 23.31
N ASN A 478 1.66 -12.08 24.13
CA ASN A 478 0.77 -12.17 25.29
C ASN A 478 1.14 -11.17 26.40
N LYS A 479 2.45 -10.97 26.65
CA LYS A 479 2.92 -9.95 27.59
C LYS A 479 2.46 -8.55 27.18
N ILE A 480 2.58 -8.23 25.88
CA ILE A 480 2.15 -6.94 25.34
C ILE A 480 0.62 -6.81 25.39
N ALA A 481 -0.12 -7.90 25.18
CA ALA A 481 -1.58 -7.90 25.32
C ALA A 481 -2.03 -7.56 26.76
N ASP A 482 -1.36 -8.14 27.77
CA ASP A 482 -1.66 -7.87 29.18
C ASP A 482 -1.30 -6.42 29.53
N LEU A 483 -0.12 -5.96 29.12
CA LEU A 483 0.34 -4.58 29.27
C LEU A 483 -0.64 -3.59 28.65
N SER A 484 -1.15 -3.89 27.46
CA SER A 484 -2.07 -3.02 26.70
C SER A 484 -3.36 -2.71 27.47
N ARG A 485 -3.85 -3.66 28.30
CA ARG A 485 -5.07 -3.47 29.11
C ARG A 485 -4.91 -2.33 30.11
N THR A 486 -3.70 -2.13 30.64
CA THR A 486 -3.39 -1.09 31.62
C THR A 486 -3.53 0.32 31.03
N PHE A 487 -3.36 0.47 29.71
CA PHE A 487 -3.34 1.79 29.05
C PHE A 487 -4.60 2.10 28.23
N THR A 488 -5.66 1.32 28.37
CA THR A 488 -6.93 1.56 27.64
C THR A 488 -7.64 2.85 28.03
N TYR A 489 -7.33 3.39 29.22
CA TYR A 489 -7.86 4.68 29.71
C TYR A 489 -7.28 5.87 28.93
N ALA A 490 -6.07 5.76 28.40
CA ALA A 490 -5.33 6.86 27.82
C ALA A 490 -6.05 7.43 26.58
N ARG A 491 -6.03 8.74 26.46
CA ARG A 491 -6.53 9.49 25.31
C ARG A 491 -5.41 9.98 24.41
N ASN A 492 -4.22 10.11 24.98
CA ASN A 492 -3.01 10.60 24.30
C ASN A 492 -1.83 9.71 24.63
N PHE A 493 -0.86 9.63 23.71
CA PHE A 493 0.41 8.95 23.88
C PHE A 493 1.53 9.77 23.25
N ILE A 494 2.70 9.73 23.87
CA ILE A 494 3.94 10.23 23.28
C ILE A 494 4.86 9.06 23.00
N TYR A 495 5.49 9.08 21.82
CA TYR A 495 6.51 8.12 21.42
C TYR A 495 7.84 8.83 21.22
N LEU A 496 8.90 8.33 21.85
CA LEU A 496 10.22 8.95 21.83
C LEU A 496 11.26 7.98 21.24
N GLY A 497 12.07 8.48 20.31
CA GLY A 497 13.19 7.75 19.73
C GLY A 497 14.32 8.69 19.33
N ARG A 498 15.52 8.14 19.12
CA ARG A 498 16.69 8.89 18.61
C ARG A 498 17.35 8.13 17.46
N GLY A 499 18.01 8.86 16.55
CA GLY A 499 18.68 8.24 15.39
C GLY A 499 17.72 7.36 14.60
N PHE A 500 18.09 6.12 14.34
CA PHE A 500 17.26 5.14 13.65
C PHE A 500 15.93 4.84 14.34
N GLN A 501 15.82 5.10 15.65
CA GLN A 501 14.62 4.81 16.42
C GLN A 501 13.59 5.95 16.38
N TYR A 502 13.94 7.15 15.93
CA TYR A 502 12.98 8.24 15.76
C TYR A 502 11.90 7.91 14.71
N PRO A 503 12.24 7.45 13.50
CA PRO A 503 11.21 7.00 12.55
C PRO A 503 10.37 5.82 13.05
N VAL A 504 10.93 4.95 13.89
CA VAL A 504 10.18 3.85 14.53
C VAL A 504 9.18 4.39 15.54
N ALA A 505 9.54 5.40 16.31
CA ALA A 505 8.63 6.10 17.22
C ALA A 505 7.46 6.77 16.45
N LEU A 506 7.74 7.39 15.31
CA LEU A 506 6.71 7.94 14.42
C LEU A 506 5.76 6.84 13.92
N GLU A 507 6.31 5.69 13.49
CA GLU A 507 5.52 4.57 12.99
C GLU A 507 4.64 3.96 14.09
N GLY A 508 5.17 3.77 15.31
CA GLY A 508 4.39 3.30 16.46
C GLY A 508 3.24 4.23 16.80
N ALA A 509 3.49 5.54 16.82
CA ALA A 509 2.47 6.55 17.04
C ALA A 509 1.40 6.54 15.93
N LEU A 510 1.81 6.37 14.67
CA LEU A 510 0.89 6.25 13.54
C LEU A 510 0.00 5.01 13.70
N LYS A 511 0.55 3.84 13.99
CA LYS A 511 -0.24 2.60 14.18
C LYS A 511 -1.26 2.75 15.31
N LEU A 512 -0.87 3.34 16.43
CA LEU A 512 -1.80 3.53 17.55
C LEU A 512 -2.96 4.45 17.17
N LYS A 513 -2.70 5.59 16.53
CA LYS A 513 -3.77 6.54 16.15
C LYS A 513 -4.69 5.99 15.09
N GLU A 514 -4.19 5.23 14.11
CA GLU A 514 -4.97 4.70 13.01
C GLU A 514 -6.07 3.73 13.49
N ILE A 515 -5.75 2.83 14.41
CA ILE A 515 -6.63 1.70 14.75
C ILE A 515 -7.32 1.86 16.10
N SER A 516 -6.75 2.61 17.06
CA SER A 516 -7.35 2.80 18.39
C SER A 516 -8.07 4.14 18.54
N TYR A 517 -7.82 5.10 17.64
CA TYR A 517 -8.30 6.49 17.68
C TYR A 517 -7.78 7.27 18.88
N ILE A 518 -6.70 6.81 19.51
CA ILE A 518 -5.96 7.55 20.52
C ILE A 518 -5.06 8.55 19.80
N HIS A 519 -5.03 9.79 20.24
CA HIS A 519 -4.07 10.76 19.73
C HIS A 519 -2.64 10.37 20.16
N ALA A 520 -1.77 10.10 19.19
CA ALA A 520 -0.41 9.66 19.44
C ALA A 520 0.57 10.41 18.55
N GLU A 521 1.68 10.87 19.12
CA GLU A 521 2.72 11.61 18.40
C GLU A 521 4.10 11.07 18.71
N GLY A 522 4.95 11.01 17.67
CA GLY A 522 6.35 10.62 17.78
C GLY A 522 7.26 11.84 17.73
N TYR A 523 8.26 11.89 18.60
CA TYR A 523 9.25 12.97 18.64
C TYR A 523 10.68 12.43 18.70
N PRO A 524 11.67 13.15 18.14
CA PRO A 524 13.05 12.95 18.56
C PRO A 524 13.13 13.22 20.06
N ALA A 525 13.67 12.28 20.85
CA ALA A 525 13.56 12.37 22.31
C ALA A 525 14.15 13.66 22.90
N ALA A 526 15.16 14.25 22.25
CA ALA A 526 15.71 15.54 22.68
C ALA A 526 14.73 16.71 22.47
N GLU A 527 13.93 16.66 21.38
CA GLU A 527 12.98 17.72 21.03
C GLU A 527 11.77 17.77 21.99
N MET A 528 11.56 16.71 22.80
CA MET A 528 10.57 16.73 23.86
C MET A 528 10.69 17.99 24.74
N LYS A 529 11.92 18.45 25.01
CA LYS A 529 12.21 19.63 25.85
C LYS A 529 11.71 20.96 25.25
N HIS A 530 11.50 21.01 23.95
CA HIS A 530 11.17 22.22 23.22
C HIS A 530 9.64 22.36 22.97
N GLY A 531 8.84 21.84 23.90
CA GLY A 531 7.37 21.98 23.88
C GLY A 531 6.64 20.74 24.40
N PRO A 532 6.78 19.55 23.79
CA PRO A 532 6.00 18.36 24.15
C PRO A 532 6.08 17.94 25.62
N ILE A 533 7.16 18.26 26.31
CA ILE A 533 7.34 17.99 27.76
C ILE A 533 6.26 18.62 28.63
N ALA A 534 5.62 19.70 28.15
CA ALA A 534 4.51 20.35 28.85
C ALA A 534 3.24 19.48 28.92
N LEU A 535 3.14 18.45 28.07
CA LEU A 535 2.01 17.53 28.02
C LEU A 535 2.17 16.33 28.97
N ILE A 536 3.34 16.16 29.57
CA ILE A 536 3.65 14.98 30.40
C ILE A 536 3.03 15.14 31.77
N ASP A 537 2.17 14.18 32.11
CA ASP A 537 1.56 13.99 33.42
C ASP A 537 1.37 12.48 33.71
N SER A 538 0.67 12.14 34.80
CA SER A 538 0.39 10.75 35.18
C SER A 538 -0.54 9.99 34.25
N ASP A 539 -1.31 10.68 33.43
CA ASP A 539 -2.33 10.13 32.55
C ASP A 539 -1.86 10.01 31.10
N MET A 540 -0.66 10.54 30.80
CA MET A 540 -0.01 10.48 29.48
C MET A 540 1.07 9.40 29.45
N PRO A 541 0.82 8.22 28.89
CA PRO A 541 1.86 7.22 28.67
C PRO A 541 2.91 7.69 27.66
N VAL A 542 4.17 7.44 27.97
CA VAL A 542 5.31 7.74 27.11
C VAL A 542 6.03 6.46 26.73
N VAL A 543 5.99 6.10 25.45
CA VAL A 543 6.73 4.97 24.91
C VAL A 543 8.11 5.46 24.50
N VAL A 544 9.17 4.84 25.02
CA VAL A 544 10.55 5.23 24.72
C VAL A 544 11.32 4.04 24.15
N ILE A 545 11.92 4.21 22.96
CA ILE A 545 12.81 3.23 22.38
C ILE A 545 14.22 3.56 22.85
N ALA A 546 14.75 2.71 23.76
CA ALA A 546 15.94 2.97 24.55
C ALA A 546 16.89 1.76 24.54
N THR A 547 17.22 1.31 23.35
CA THR A 547 18.14 0.19 23.12
C THR A 547 19.60 0.61 23.28
N HIS A 548 20.49 -0.35 23.54
CA HIS A 548 21.91 -0.09 23.75
C HIS A 548 22.60 0.33 22.44
N ASN A 549 22.86 1.63 22.33
CA ASN A 549 23.62 2.25 21.24
C ASN A 549 24.40 3.46 21.78
N PHE A 550 25.11 4.18 20.91
CA PHE A 550 25.93 5.34 21.32
C PHE A 550 25.10 6.50 21.92
N MET A 551 23.78 6.53 21.75
CA MET A 551 22.89 7.54 22.32
C MET A 551 22.19 7.08 23.62
N TYR A 552 22.46 5.87 24.10
CA TYR A 552 21.76 5.26 25.24
C TYR A 552 21.69 6.20 26.47
N GLU A 553 22.83 6.76 26.90
CA GLU A 553 22.91 7.69 28.05
C GLU A 553 22.04 8.95 27.84
N LYS A 554 21.90 9.40 26.60
CA LYS A 554 21.05 10.55 26.26
C LYS A 554 19.56 10.20 26.34
N VAL A 555 19.21 8.98 25.92
CA VAL A 555 17.82 8.49 26.03
C VAL A 555 17.46 8.24 27.49
N LEU A 556 18.38 7.65 28.28
CA LEU A 556 18.25 7.48 29.73
C LEU A 556 17.92 8.82 30.42
N SER A 557 18.68 9.88 30.09
CA SER A 557 18.41 11.22 30.62
C SER A 557 17.01 11.73 30.25
N ASN A 558 16.54 11.47 29.01
CA ASN A 558 15.19 11.85 28.61
C ASN A 558 14.11 11.06 29.38
N ILE A 559 14.33 9.78 29.69
CA ILE A 559 13.43 8.98 30.54
C ILE A 559 13.36 9.58 31.95
N GLN A 560 14.51 9.94 32.54
CA GLN A 560 14.55 10.60 33.86
C GLN A 560 13.77 11.90 33.89
N GLU A 561 13.81 12.70 32.81
CA GLU A 561 13.04 13.94 32.68
C GLU A 561 11.52 13.69 32.62
N VAL A 562 11.10 12.62 31.94
CA VAL A 562 9.70 12.16 31.91
C VAL A 562 9.26 11.73 33.34
N LYS A 563 10.07 10.89 33.98
CA LYS A 563 9.79 10.39 35.34
C LYS A 563 9.74 11.50 36.39
N ALA A 564 10.59 12.53 36.27
CA ALA A 564 10.56 13.71 37.15
C ALA A 564 9.24 14.50 37.09
N ARG A 565 8.39 14.24 36.06
CA ARG A 565 7.06 14.85 35.87
C ARG A 565 5.92 13.86 36.10
N ASN A 566 6.21 12.75 36.79
CA ASN A 566 5.28 11.66 37.05
C ASN A 566 4.76 10.97 35.78
N GLY A 567 5.43 11.12 34.63
CA GLY A 567 5.05 10.44 33.40
C GLY A 567 5.19 8.91 33.52
N ARG A 568 4.30 8.17 32.93
CA ARG A 568 4.32 6.70 32.87
C ARG A 568 5.11 6.24 31.64
N VAL A 569 6.21 5.53 31.88
CA VAL A 569 7.14 5.12 30.83
C VAL A 569 6.98 3.64 30.48
N ILE A 570 6.74 3.37 29.20
CA ILE A 570 6.87 2.05 28.57
C ILE A 570 8.18 2.06 27.80
N ALA A 571 9.20 1.38 28.32
CA ALA A 571 10.51 1.34 27.70
C ALA A 571 10.71 0.09 26.83
N ILE A 572 11.19 0.28 25.60
CA ILE A 572 11.69 -0.79 24.74
C ILE A 572 13.21 -0.78 24.86
N VAL A 573 13.78 -1.83 25.44
CA VAL A 573 15.20 -1.89 25.80
C VAL A 573 15.88 -3.12 25.18
N SER A 574 17.20 -3.12 25.11
CA SER A 574 17.97 -4.32 24.80
C SER A 574 17.85 -5.34 25.93
N LYS A 575 17.85 -6.61 25.59
CA LYS A 575 17.74 -7.72 26.55
C LYS A 575 18.81 -7.63 27.64
N GLY A 576 18.37 -7.74 28.88
CA GLY A 576 19.27 -7.67 30.06
C GLY A 576 19.62 -6.24 30.49
N ASP A 577 18.91 -5.21 30.01
CA ASP A 577 19.07 -3.87 30.53
C ASP A 577 18.64 -3.79 32.00
N GLU A 578 19.58 -3.41 32.87
CA GLU A 578 19.35 -3.29 34.32
C GLU A 578 19.12 -1.83 34.77
N THR A 579 19.41 -0.85 33.93
CA THR A 579 19.39 0.56 34.29
C THR A 579 18.01 1.17 34.05
N ILE A 580 17.55 1.14 32.81
CA ILE A 580 16.22 1.68 32.43
C ILE A 580 15.12 0.82 33.04
N SER A 581 15.32 -0.50 33.12
CA SER A 581 14.39 -1.44 33.74
C SER A 581 14.05 -1.13 35.20
N LYS A 582 14.90 -0.40 35.91
CA LYS A 582 14.67 0.01 37.32
C LYS A 582 13.85 1.29 37.44
N ILE A 583 13.73 2.08 36.39
CA ILE A 583 13.07 3.41 36.41
C ILE A 583 11.81 3.49 35.54
N ALA A 584 11.71 2.64 34.51
CA ALA A 584 10.51 2.54 33.68
C ALA A 584 9.37 1.83 34.43
N ASP A 585 8.13 2.16 34.10
CA ASP A 585 6.95 1.50 34.68
C ASP A 585 6.68 0.15 34.02
N GLU A 586 6.96 0.05 32.72
CA GLU A 586 6.82 -1.17 31.94
C GLU A 586 8.02 -1.33 31.01
N VAL A 587 8.46 -2.57 30.80
CA VAL A 587 9.66 -2.89 30.02
C VAL A 587 9.38 -4.00 29.01
N ILE A 588 9.79 -3.75 27.76
CA ILE A 588 9.77 -4.72 26.66
C ILE A 588 11.21 -4.91 26.19
N GLU A 589 11.75 -6.12 26.36
CA GLU A 589 13.13 -6.43 25.99
C GLU A 589 13.23 -6.96 24.57
N LEU A 590 14.20 -6.47 23.80
CA LEU A 590 14.54 -6.92 22.46
C LEU A 590 15.86 -7.69 22.42
N PRO A 591 15.99 -8.72 21.57
CA PRO A 591 17.28 -9.34 21.29
C PRO A 591 18.26 -8.30 20.73
N GLU A 592 19.53 -8.39 21.14
CA GLU A 592 20.57 -7.50 20.62
C GLU A 592 20.77 -7.67 19.10
N THR A 593 20.98 -6.55 18.40
CA THR A 593 21.34 -6.50 17.00
C THR A 593 22.08 -5.19 16.69
N LEU A 594 22.50 -5.00 15.43
CA LEU A 594 23.15 -3.77 15.02
C LEU A 594 22.13 -2.62 14.96
N GLU A 595 22.54 -1.43 15.40
CA GLU A 595 21.70 -0.23 15.47
C GLU A 595 20.98 0.06 14.15
N CYS A 596 21.66 -0.10 13.02
CA CYS A 596 21.11 0.20 11.70
C CYS A 596 19.94 -0.70 11.26
N ILE A 597 19.85 -1.94 11.75
CA ILE A 597 18.79 -2.90 11.45
C ILE A 597 17.83 -3.14 12.63
N GLU A 598 18.12 -2.55 13.78
CA GLU A 598 17.28 -2.62 14.98
C GLU A 598 15.85 -2.10 14.76
N PRO A 599 15.57 -1.11 13.87
CA PRO A 599 14.22 -0.72 13.48
C PRO A 599 13.32 -1.88 13.09
N LEU A 600 13.87 -2.94 12.48
CA LEU A 600 13.13 -4.14 12.09
C LEU A 600 12.60 -4.93 13.30
N LEU A 601 13.28 -4.88 14.44
CA LEU A 601 12.86 -5.52 15.70
C LEU A 601 11.98 -4.59 16.54
N ALA A 602 12.38 -3.33 16.68
CA ALA A 602 11.71 -2.37 17.55
C ALA A 602 10.29 -2.00 17.10
N THR A 603 9.98 -2.14 15.82
CA THR A 603 8.66 -1.88 15.28
C THR A 603 7.62 -2.93 15.72
N ILE A 604 8.00 -4.20 15.88
CA ILE A 604 7.07 -5.30 16.19
C ILE A 604 6.31 -5.06 17.51
N PRO A 605 6.94 -4.76 18.65
CA PRO A 605 6.23 -4.52 19.89
C PRO A 605 5.33 -3.29 19.83
N LEU A 606 5.68 -2.27 19.02
CA LEU A 606 4.82 -1.10 18.82
C LEU A 606 3.56 -1.44 18.00
N GLN A 607 3.69 -2.27 16.97
CA GLN A 607 2.56 -2.79 16.21
C GLN A 607 1.64 -3.65 17.09
N LEU A 608 2.21 -4.55 17.91
CA LEU A 608 1.45 -5.37 18.86
C LEU A 608 0.76 -4.52 19.93
N LEU A 609 1.43 -3.51 20.47
CA LEU A 609 0.84 -2.58 21.46
C LEU A 609 -0.37 -1.86 20.85
N ALA A 610 -0.21 -1.27 19.67
CA ALA A 610 -1.30 -0.59 18.97
C ALA A 610 -2.48 -1.54 18.70
N TYR A 611 -2.19 -2.75 18.21
CA TYR A 611 -3.19 -3.79 17.94
C TYR A 611 -3.98 -4.15 19.21
N HIS A 612 -3.30 -4.52 20.30
CA HIS A 612 -3.97 -4.97 21.52
C HIS A 612 -4.73 -3.84 22.22
N VAL A 613 -4.21 -2.61 22.23
CA VAL A 613 -4.96 -1.44 22.74
C VAL A 613 -6.25 -1.24 21.95
N ALA A 614 -6.20 -1.34 20.62
CA ALA A 614 -7.38 -1.18 19.77
C ALA A 614 -8.41 -2.31 20.01
N VAL A 615 -7.97 -3.56 20.10
CA VAL A 615 -8.84 -4.72 20.41
C VAL A 615 -9.48 -4.56 21.79
N CYS A 616 -8.72 -4.17 22.82
CA CYS A 616 -9.25 -3.92 24.15
C CYS A 616 -10.30 -2.79 24.18
N LYS A 617 -10.18 -1.83 23.27
CA LYS A 617 -11.16 -0.73 23.09
C LYS A 617 -12.33 -1.11 22.17
N GLY A 618 -12.43 -2.37 21.73
CA GLY A 618 -13.50 -2.87 20.85
C GLY A 618 -13.50 -2.21 19.47
N LYS A 619 -12.31 -1.86 18.92
CA LYS A 619 -12.18 -1.25 17.61
C LYS A 619 -11.93 -2.30 16.53
N ASP A 620 -12.44 -2.04 15.34
CA ASP A 620 -12.11 -2.83 14.14
C ASP A 620 -10.69 -2.45 13.70
N VAL A 621 -9.75 -3.37 13.85
CA VAL A 621 -8.33 -3.13 13.55
C VAL A 621 -7.99 -3.33 12.08
N ASP A 622 -8.79 -4.13 11.36
CA ASP A 622 -8.58 -4.40 9.94
C ASP A 622 -9.20 -3.29 9.07
N GLN A 623 -10.32 -2.72 9.52
CA GLN A 623 -11.08 -1.70 8.81
C GLN A 623 -11.39 -0.51 9.74
N PRO A 624 -10.38 0.28 10.14
CA PRO A 624 -10.59 1.43 11.01
C PRO A 624 -11.37 2.52 10.27
N ARG A 625 -12.24 3.21 11.01
CA ARG A 625 -13.07 4.29 10.43
C ARG A 625 -12.21 5.36 9.75
N ASN A 626 -12.74 5.96 8.68
CA ASN A 626 -12.13 7.09 7.97
C ASN A 626 -10.75 6.81 7.35
N LEU A 627 -10.36 5.55 7.20
CA LEU A 627 -9.12 5.16 6.55
C LEU A 627 -9.38 4.17 5.42
N ALA A 628 -8.59 4.25 4.37
CA ALA A 628 -8.53 3.29 3.30
C ALA A 628 -7.10 2.77 3.14
N LYS A 629 -6.95 1.51 2.71
CA LYS A 629 -5.63 0.86 2.56
C LYS A 629 -4.69 1.64 1.64
N SER A 630 -5.23 2.27 0.61
CA SER A 630 -4.44 3.02 -0.37
C SER A 630 -5.25 4.21 -0.89
N VAL A 631 -4.62 5.38 -0.98
CA VAL A 631 -5.23 6.62 -1.48
C VAL A 631 -4.84 6.78 -2.95
N THR A 632 -5.79 6.53 -3.85
CA THR A 632 -5.58 6.59 -5.33
C THR A 632 -6.23 7.78 -5.99
N VAL A 633 -6.84 8.63 -5.22
CA VAL A 633 -7.44 9.91 -5.63
C VAL A 633 -6.95 10.99 -4.68
N GLU A 634 -6.95 12.21 -5.16
CA GLU A 634 -6.63 13.41 -4.42
C GLU A 634 -7.83 13.95 -3.65
#